data_4358e0809cab0bbf65302a2677bfd2ad
#
_entry.id   4358e0809cab0bbf65302a2677bfd2ad
#
_cell.length_a   1.000
_cell.length_b   1.000
_cell.length_c   1.000
_cell.angle_alpha   90.00
_cell.angle_beta   90.00
_cell.angle_gamma   90.00
#
_symmetry.space_group_name_H-M   'P 1'
#
loop_
_entity.id
_entity.type
_entity.pdbx_description
1 polymer ?
#
loop_
_entity_poly.entity_id
_entity_poly.type
_entity_poly.pdbx_seq_one_letter_code
_entity_poly.pdbx_strand_id
1 'polypeptide(L)'
;GLLVVLAVILLFVLVKEKKQSGNAAAEKKEPILASLKAIAGQSDKSAFFILISLFLWFLGYQGVLPFIGKYSLDVLGTSSGTAALAAGMVGVAYAIFALPSGYVAHRKGRKKTIRASLLVIVGLTVLLFFHDPLSSGLSASLRLYSFWLIMFAFGMFWVSIVTNSFPMLWQMASWGTMGIYTGLYYTASQGAAILAPVLTGAIIDLVGYRGIFLFCSACMLAAFFVMGKVKSGEPTKKTEE
;
A
#
# COMPACT_ATOMS: atom_id res chain seq x y z
N GLY A 1 -4.64 22.71 -6.74
CA GLY A 1 -5.31 23.17 -7.96
C GLY A 1 -4.35 23.58 -9.06
N LEU A 2 -3.63 24.71 -8.92
CA LEU A 2 -2.82 25.32 -10.00
C LEU A 2 -1.70 24.39 -10.53
N LEU A 3 -0.99 23.67 -9.64
CA LEU A 3 0.07 22.73 -10.02
C LEU A 3 -0.47 21.57 -10.88
N VAL A 4 -1.68 21.09 -10.61
CA VAL A 4 -2.29 20.00 -11.39
C VAL A 4 -2.65 20.50 -12.79
N VAL A 5 -3.22 21.69 -12.90
CA VAL A 5 -3.55 22.30 -14.20
C VAL A 5 -2.27 22.51 -15.02
N LEU A 6 -1.20 23.01 -14.41
CA LEU A 6 0.10 23.22 -15.04
C LEU A 6 0.73 21.91 -15.51
N ALA A 7 0.65 20.83 -14.70
CA ALA A 7 1.10 19.49 -15.07
C ALA A 7 0.31 18.91 -16.24
N VAL A 8 -1.01 19.10 -16.27
CA VAL A 8 -1.87 18.66 -17.40
C VAL A 8 -1.51 19.41 -18.67
N ILE A 9 -1.33 20.74 -18.61
CA ILE A 9 -0.92 21.56 -19.77
C ILE A 9 0.45 21.08 -20.28
N LEU A 10 1.42 20.86 -19.40
CA LEU A 10 2.74 20.35 -19.78
C LEU A 10 2.66 18.98 -20.45
N LEU A 11 1.80 18.07 -19.96
CA LEU A 11 1.57 16.77 -20.59
C LEU A 11 1.01 16.92 -22.01
N PHE A 12 0.02 17.78 -22.22
CA PHE A 12 -0.53 18.02 -23.56
C PHE A 12 0.46 18.64 -24.54
N VAL A 13 1.36 19.53 -24.05
CA VAL A 13 2.32 20.25 -24.89
C VAL A 13 3.58 19.39 -25.18
N LEU A 14 4.06 18.62 -24.19
CA LEU A 14 5.34 17.92 -24.28
C LEU A 14 5.20 16.45 -24.70
N VAL A 15 4.08 15.79 -24.41
CA VAL A 15 3.88 14.38 -24.72
C VAL A 15 3.16 14.27 -26.07
N LYS A 16 3.92 14.02 -27.14
CA LYS A 16 3.36 13.58 -28.43
C LYS A 16 3.15 12.08 -28.37
N GLU A 17 1.90 11.64 -28.28
CA GLU A 17 1.57 10.23 -28.46
C GLU A 17 2.00 9.80 -29.86
N LYS A 18 3.00 8.91 -29.97
CA LYS A 18 3.22 8.15 -31.21
C LYS A 18 2.02 7.22 -31.35
N LYS A 19 1.12 7.53 -32.29
CA LYS A 19 0.14 6.55 -32.79
C LYS A 19 0.94 5.32 -33.22
N GLN A 20 0.93 4.26 -32.41
CA GLN A 20 1.40 2.96 -32.88
C GLN A 20 0.42 2.53 -33.98
N SER A 21 0.85 2.78 -35.24
CA SER A 21 0.27 2.18 -36.42
C SER A 21 0.70 0.71 -36.46
N GLY A 22 -0.03 -0.12 -35.79
CA GLY A 22 0.14 -1.55 -35.80
C GLY A 22 -1.08 -2.16 -35.14
N ASN A 23 -1.74 -3.08 -35.85
CA ASN A 23 -2.90 -3.86 -35.43
C ASN A 23 -2.86 -4.26 -33.95
N ALA A 24 -3.15 -3.33 -33.06
CA ALA A 24 -3.64 -3.66 -31.76
C ALA A 24 -5.02 -4.27 -32.03
N ALA A 25 -5.09 -5.59 -32.15
CA ALA A 25 -6.35 -6.31 -32.11
C ALA A 25 -7.11 -5.71 -30.93
N ALA A 26 -8.29 -5.14 -31.19
CA ALA A 26 -9.10 -4.48 -30.19
C ALA A 26 -9.13 -5.41 -28.96
N GLU A 27 -8.47 -4.98 -27.87
CA GLU A 27 -8.47 -5.75 -26.62
C GLU A 27 -9.93 -6.07 -26.31
N LYS A 28 -10.31 -7.34 -26.42
CA LYS A 28 -11.63 -7.79 -26.00
C LYS A 28 -11.75 -7.35 -24.54
N LYS A 29 -12.64 -6.40 -24.27
CA LYS A 29 -12.97 -5.94 -22.91
C LYS A 29 -13.59 -7.11 -22.17
N GLU A 30 -12.75 -7.99 -21.64
CA GLU A 30 -13.23 -9.08 -20.79
C GLU A 30 -13.71 -8.52 -19.45
N PRO A 31 -14.83 -9.01 -18.92
CA PRO A 31 -15.28 -8.63 -17.59
C PRO A 31 -14.18 -8.90 -16.56
N ILE A 32 -13.96 -7.97 -15.63
CA ILE A 32 -12.94 -8.07 -14.56
C ILE A 32 -13.02 -9.41 -13.83
N LEU A 33 -14.24 -9.90 -13.58
CA LEU A 33 -14.48 -11.18 -12.91
C LEU A 33 -13.98 -12.38 -13.73
N ALA A 34 -14.15 -12.35 -15.06
CA ALA A 34 -13.65 -13.39 -15.96
C ALA A 34 -12.12 -13.37 -15.99
N SER A 35 -11.50 -12.19 -16.05
CA SER A 35 -10.05 -12.03 -15.97
C SER A 35 -9.47 -12.54 -14.64
N LEU A 36 -10.13 -12.24 -13.52
CA LEU A 36 -9.71 -12.75 -12.21
C LEU A 36 -9.81 -14.27 -12.14
N LYS A 37 -10.89 -14.87 -12.68
CA LYS A 37 -11.07 -16.32 -12.74
C LYS A 37 -10.00 -16.99 -13.64
N ALA A 38 -9.67 -16.36 -14.77
CA ALA A 38 -8.62 -16.84 -15.67
C ALA A 38 -7.25 -16.85 -14.96
N ILE A 39 -6.89 -15.79 -14.24
CA ILE A 39 -5.63 -15.71 -13.47
C ILE A 39 -5.61 -16.73 -12.32
N ALA A 40 -6.74 -16.93 -11.63
CA ALA A 40 -6.85 -17.92 -10.56
C ALA A 40 -6.73 -19.37 -11.09
N GLY A 41 -7.08 -19.60 -12.34
CA GLY A 41 -6.99 -20.90 -13.03
C GLY A 41 -5.61 -21.21 -13.63
N GLN A 42 -4.67 -20.27 -13.65
CA GLN A 42 -3.31 -20.50 -14.17
C GLN A 42 -2.55 -21.52 -13.31
N SER A 43 -1.61 -22.23 -13.92
CA SER A 43 -0.72 -23.16 -13.22
C SER A 43 0.17 -22.44 -12.19
N ASP A 44 0.69 -21.24 -12.54
CA ASP A 44 1.33 -20.33 -11.59
C ASP A 44 0.33 -19.33 -11.03
N LYS A 45 -0.06 -19.52 -9.77
CA LYS A 45 -1.00 -18.66 -9.06
C LYS A 45 -0.36 -17.43 -8.43
N SER A 46 0.88 -17.09 -8.78
CA SER A 46 1.60 -15.97 -8.15
C SER A 46 0.88 -14.64 -8.33
N ALA A 47 0.36 -14.34 -9.51
CA ALA A 47 -0.42 -13.13 -9.76
C ALA A 47 -1.69 -13.05 -8.89
N PHE A 48 -2.40 -14.17 -8.74
CA PHE A 48 -3.57 -14.26 -7.87
C PHE A 48 -3.21 -14.02 -6.39
N PHE A 49 -2.12 -14.61 -5.90
CA PHE A 49 -1.66 -14.37 -4.53
C PHE A 49 -1.17 -12.94 -4.29
N ILE A 50 -0.56 -12.29 -5.29
CA ILE A 50 -0.20 -10.86 -5.20
C ILE A 50 -1.47 -10.01 -5.08
N LEU A 51 -2.50 -10.26 -5.89
CA LEU A 51 -3.75 -9.51 -5.85
C LEU A 51 -4.48 -9.67 -4.50
N ILE A 52 -4.52 -10.87 -3.93
CA ILE A 52 -5.06 -11.09 -2.58
C ILE A 52 -4.21 -10.35 -1.52
N SER A 53 -2.89 -10.47 -1.60
CA SER A 53 -1.99 -9.76 -0.67
C SER A 53 -2.19 -8.25 -0.77
N LEU A 54 -2.33 -7.73 -2.00
CA LEU A 54 -2.58 -6.34 -2.30
C LEU A 54 -3.89 -5.87 -1.66
N PHE A 55 -4.98 -6.60 -1.86
CA PHE A 55 -6.25 -6.31 -1.22
C PHE A 55 -6.09 -6.23 0.31
N LEU A 56 -5.42 -7.21 0.92
CA LEU A 56 -5.24 -7.27 2.37
C LEU A 56 -4.41 -6.10 2.91
N TRP A 57 -3.25 -5.77 2.33
CA TRP A 57 -2.46 -4.66 2.86
C TRP A 57 -3.10 -3.30 2.60
N PHE A 58 -3.81 -3.10 1.47
CA PHE A 58 -4.60 -1.89 1.28
C PHE A 58 -5.76 -1.81 2.26
N LEU A 59 -6.41 -2.94 2.58
CA LEU A 59 -7.47 -3.01 3.58
C LEU A 59 -6.96 -2.53 4.95
N GLY A 60 -5.80 -3.01 5.39
CA GLY A 60 -5.17 -2.58 6.63
C GLY A 60 -4.77 -1.09 6.61
N TYR A 61 -4.12 -0.64 5.54
CA TYR A 61 -3.68 0.75 5.40
C TYR A 61 -4.84 1.75 5.38
N GLN A 62 -5.85 1.48 4.56
CA GLN A 62 -7.04 2.32 4.44
C GLN A 62 -7.97 2.22 5.67
N GLY A 63 -7.78 1.19 6.50
CA GLY A 63 -8.42 1.10 7.81
C GLY A 63 -7.79 2.02 8.86
N VAL A 64 -6.53 2.42 8.71
CA VAL A 64 -5.84 3.32 9.66
C VAL A 64 -5.90 4.77 9.20
N LEU A 65 -5.51 5.04 7.96
CA LEU A 65 -5.21 6.40 7.50
C LEU A 65 -6.36 7.41 7.67
N PRO A 66 -7.63 7.08 7.33
CA PRO A 66 -8.74 8.01 7.53
C PRO A 66 -9.03 8.33 8.99
N PHE A 67 -8.72 7.41 9.91
CA PHE A 67 -9.05 7.53 11.32
C PHE A 67 -7.90 8.01 12.19
N ILE A 68 -6.67 8.10 11.66
CA ILE A 68 -5.48 8.44 12.45
C ILE A 68 -5.55 9.85 13.04
N GLY A 69 -6.14 10.80 12.31
CA GLY A 69 -6.38 12.15 12.81
C GLY A 69 -7.36 12.14 13.98
N LYS A 70 -8.44 11.39 13.86
CA LYS A 70 -9.45 11.27 14.93
C LYS A 70 -8.88 10.54 16.15
N TYR A 71 -8.08 9.49 15.96
CA TYR A 71 -7.32 8.87 17.05
C TYR A 71 -6.43 9.88 17.78
N SER A 72 -5.71 10.74 17.03
CA SER A 72 -4.83 11.75 17.61
C SER A 72 -5.61 12.79 18.43
N LEU A 73 -6.78 13.21 17.96
CA LEU A 73 -7.67 14.13 18.70
C LEU A 73 -8.22 13.49 19.97
N ASP A 74 -8.87 12.33 19.84
CA ASP A 74 -9.70 11.76 20.89
C ASP A 74 -8.90 10.96 21.94
N VAL A 75 -7.79 10.32 21.50
CA VAL A 75 -6.98 9.46 22.38
C VAL A 75 -5.73 10.18 22.89
N LEU A 76 -5.06 10.94 22.01
CA LEU A 76 -3.84 11.67 22.39
C LEU A 76 -4.13 13.09 22.89
N GLY A 77 -5.36 13.61 22.74
CA GLY A 77 -5.74 14.94 23.21
C GLY A 77 -5.08 16.08 22.43
N THR A 78 -4.77 15.89 21.14
CA THR A 78 -4.08 16.89 20.32
C THR A 78 -5.03 17.90 19.70
N SER A 79 -4.51 19.04 19.23
CA SER A 79 -5.30 19.99 18.43
C SER A 79 -5.55 19.47 17.01
N SER A 80 -6.58 20.00 16.33
CA SER A 80 -6.94 19.59 14.96
C SER A 80 -5.78 19.77 13.97
N GLY A 81 -5.01 20.84 14.06
CA GLY A 81 -3.85 21.08 13.21
C GLY A 81 -2.74 20.04 13.45
N THR A 82 -2.48 19.71 14.70
CA THR A 82 -1.49 18.73 15.12
C THR A 82 -1.91 17.30 14.71
N ALA A 83 -3.21 16.99 14.82
CA ALA A 83 -3.77 15.70 14.42
C ALA A 83 -3.58 15.42 12.91
N ALA A 84 -3.72 16.45 12.07
CA ALA A 84 -3.51 16.33 10.62
C ALA A 84 -2.05 15.96 10.26
N LEU A 85 -1.07 16.38 11.09
CA LEU A 85 0.35 16.06 10.87
C LEU A 85 0.65 14.57 11.03
N ALA A 86 -0.16 13.81 11.76
CA ALA A 86 0.02 12.37 11.90
C ALA A 86 -0.04 11.63 10.55
N ALA A 87 -1.05 11.94 9.73
CA ALA A 87 -1.11 11.44 8.35
C ALA A 87 -0.01 12.06 7.47
N GLY A 88 0.36 13.31 7.70
CA GLY A 88 1.46 14.00 7.04
C GLY A 88 2.80 13.27 7.21
N MET A 89 3.09 12.69 8.39
CA MET A 89 4.33 11.93 8.62
C MET A 89 4.47 10.73 7.68
N VAL A 90 3.36 10.04 7.40
CA VAL A 90 3.33 8.95 6.40
C VAL A 90 3.67 9.47 5.01
N GLY A 91 3.10 10.62 4.61
CA GLY A 91 3.36 11.25 3.31
C GLY A 91 4.80 11.71 3.15
N VAL A 92 5.39 12.33 4.19
CA VAL A 92 6.80 12.74 4.20
C VAL A 92 7.73 11.54 4.04
N ALA A 93 7.49 10.47 4.81
CA ALA A 93 8.26 9.24 4.68
C ALA A 93 8.13 8.65 3.28
N TYR A 94 6.92 8.65 2.70
CA TYR A 94 6.68 8.17 1.35
C TYR A 94 7.52 8.94 0.32
N ALA A 95 7.54 10.26 0.39
CA ALA A 95 8.31 11.11 -0.54
C ALA A 95 9.83 10.85 -0.44
N ILE A 96 10.35 10.66 0.77
CA ILE A 96 11.79 10.44 1.00
C ILE A 96 12.21 9.03 0.57
N PHE A 97 11.42 8.01 0.90
CA PHE A 97 11.84 6.60 0.76
C PHE A 97 11.34 5.90 -0.50
N ALA A 98 10.57 6.55 -1.38
CA ALA A 98 10.09 5.94 -2.61
C ALA A 98 11.24 5.42 -3.49
N LEU A 99 12.22 6.25 -3.79
CA LEU A 99 13.39 5.87 -4.59
C LEU A 99 14.32 4.87 -3.85
N PRO A 100 14.74 5.13 -2.60
CA PRO A 100 15.56 4.19 -1.85
C PRO A 100 14.95 2.79 -1.72
N SER A 101 13.63 2.69 -1.54
CA SER A 101 12.94 1.40 -1.42
C SER A 101 13.03 0.56 -2.70
N GLY A 102 12.91 1.21 -3.86
CA GLY A 102 13.08 0.55 -5.16
C GLY A 102 14.50 0.00 -5.34
N TYR A 103 15.51 0.76 -4.93
CA TYR A 103 16.91 0.33 -4.99
C TYR A 103 17.19 -0.87 -4.07
N VAL A 104 16.67 -0.84 -2.83
CA VAL A 104 16.77 -1.97 -1.90
C VAL A 104 16.12 -3.22 -2.47
N ALA A 105 14.93 -3.08 -3.06
CA ALA A 105 14.21 -4.20 -3.65
C ALA A 105 14.88 -4.75 -4.91
N HIS A 106 15.56 -3.90 -5.68
CA HIS A 106 16.37 -4.37 -6.83
C HIS A 106 17.52 -5.26 -6.37
N ARG A 107 18.19 -4.91 -5.25
CA ARG A 107 19.33 -5.70 -4.72
C ARG A 107 18.89 -6.94 -3.94
N LYS A 108 17.90 -6.83 -3.08
CA LYS A 108 17.49 -7.90 -2.15
C LYS A 108 16.34 -8.78 -2.65
N GLY A 109 15.67 -8.38 -3.74
CA GLY A 109 14.47 -8.98 -4.27
C GLY A 109 13.20 -8.28 -3.77
N ARG A 110 12.23 -8.09 -4.67
CA ARG A 110 10.96 -7.39 -4.38
C ARG A 110 10.11 -8.15 -3.36
N LYS A 111 9.94 -9.45 -3.54
CA LYS A 111 9.18 -10.31 -2.61
C LYS A 111 9.74 -10.23 -1.19
N LYS A 112 11.07 -10.32 -1.04
CA LYS A 112 11.73 -10.25 0.27
C LYS A 112 11.51 -8.89 0.92
N THR A 113 11.68 -7.81 0.15
CA THR A 113 11.48 -6.43 0.63
C THR A 113 10.04 -6.20 1.06
N ILE A 114 9.04 -6.60 0.27
CA ILE A 114 7.61 -6.49 0.62
C ILE A 114 7.33 -7.28 1.90
N ARG A 115 7.75 -8.55 1.98
CA ARG A 115 7.48 -9.37 3.17
C ARG A 115 8.15 -8.84 4.43
N ALA A 116 9.39 -8.37 4.34
CA ALA A 116 10.06 -7.74 5.48
C ALA A 116 9.32 -6.48 5.93
N SER A 117 8.89 -5.63 4.99
CA SER A 117 8.11 -4.42 5.28
C SER A 117 6.77 -4.74 5.93
N LEU A 118 6.06 -5.78 5.47
CA LEU A 118 4.80 -6.23 6.09
C LEU A 118 5.02 -6.62 7.56
N LEU A 119 6.06 -7.39 7.87
CA LEU A 119 6.35 -7.78 9.27
C LEU A 119 6.73 -6.58 10.14
N VAL A 120 7.51 -5.63 9.62
CA VAL A 120 7.82 -4.42 10.38
C VAL A 120 6.57 -3.60 10.65
N ILE A 121 5.68 -3.45 9.65
CA ILE A 121 4.39 -2.76 9.85
C ILE A 121 3.55 -3.47 10.91
N VAL A 122 3.50 -4.81 10.93
CA VAL A 122 2.83 -5.55 12.02
C VAL A 122 3.39 -5.14 13.38
N GLY A 123 4.72 -5.13 13.54
CA GLY A 123 5.35 -4.69 14.78
C GLY A 123 5.03 -3.23 15.15
N LEU A 124 5.08 -2.31 14.18
CA LEU A 124 4.76 -0.90 14.39
C LEU A 124 3.28 -0.69 14.77
N THR A 125 2.36 -1.42 14.15
CA THR A 125 0.93 -1.29 14.46
C THR A 125 0.58 -1.94 15.81
N VAL A 126 1.23 -3.02 16.18
CA VAL A 126 1.14 -3.55 17.56
C VAL A 126 1.69 -2.54 18.57
N LEU A 127 2.83 -1.90 18.29
CA LEU A 127 3.38 -0.85 19.12
C LEU A 127 2.42 0.35 19.24
N LEU A 128 1.77 0.76 18.13
CA LEU A 128 0.76 1.82 18.14
C LEU A 128 -0.47 1.47 18.96
N PHE A 129 -0.90 0.21 18.98
CA PHE A 129 -2.01 -0.24 19.82
C PHE A 129 -1.70 -0.04 21.32
N PHE A 130 -0.44 -0.31 21.71
CA PHE A 130 0.02 -0.13 23.10
C PHE A 130 0.60 1.26 23.37
N HIS A 131 0.74 2.13 22.36
CA HIS A 131 1.42 3.42 22.50
C HIS A 131 0.79 4.31 23.58
N ASP A 132 -0.53 4.42 23.62
CA ASP A 132 -1.22 5.26 24.58
C ASP A 132 -0.94 4.84 26.05
N PRO A 133 -1.15 3.57 26.47
CA PRO A 133 -0.80 3.17 27.82
C PRO A 133 0.70 3.22 28.11
N LEU A 134 1.57 2.89 27.16
CA LEU A 134 3.02 2.92 27.35
C LEU A 134 3.56 4.35 27.49
N SER A 135 2.91 5.32 26.84
CA SER A 135 3.32 6.72 26.84
C SER A 135 2.60 7.59 27.89
N SER A 136 1.71 7.03 28.69
CA SER A 136 0.89 7.76 29.65
C SER A 136 1.71 8.52 30.71
N GLY A 137 2.90 8.03 31.08
CA GLY A 137 3.84 8.69 31.99
C GLY A 137 4.75 9.73 31.33
N LEU A 138 4.69 9.91 30.03
CA LEU A 138 5.52 10.86 29.29
C LEU A 138 4.86 12.24 29.24
N SER A 139 5.67 13.30 29.03
CA SER A 139 5.14 14.62 28.71
C SER A 139 4.33 14.57 27.40
N ALA A 140 3.34 15.47 27.25
CA ALA A 140 2.49 15.54 26.06
C ALA A 140 3.30 15.66 24.76
N SER A 141 4.39 16.42 24.79
CA SER A 141 5.28 16.57 23.62
C SER A 141 6.01 15.26 23.28
N LEU A 142 6.55 14.54 24.24
CA LEU A 142 7.24 13.26 24.01
C LEU A 142 6.27 12.19 23.51
N ARG A 143 5.06 12.17 24.06
CA ARG A 143 3.98 11.28 23.60
C ARG A 143 3.63 11.54 22.14
N LEU A 144 3.52 12.79 21.75
CA LEU A 144 3.21 13.19 20.38
C LEU A 144 4.38 12.86 19.42
N TYR A 145 5.61 13.21 19.78
CA TYR A 145 6.77 12.96 18.91
C TYR A 145 7.04 11.46 18.72
N SER A 146 6.88 10.64 19.77
CA SER A 146 7.01 9.19 19.65
C SER A 146 5.94 8.61 18.73
N PHE A 147 4.70 9.09 18.80
CA PHE A 147 3.63 8.71 17.89
C PHE A 147 3.96 9.08 16.43
N TRP A 148 4.40 10.30 16.17
CA TRP A 148 4.79 10.74 14.84
C TRP A 148 5.99 9.96 14.28
N LEU A 149 6.95 9.63 15.12
CA LEU A 149 8.09 8.81 14.71
C LEU A 149 7.65 7.41 14.25
N ILE A 150 6.72 6.80 14.98
CA ILE A 150 6.17 5.48 14.59
C ILE A 150 5.37 5.60 13.29
N MET A 151 4.57 6.66 13.11
CA MET A 151 3.85 6.92 11.87
C MET A 151 4.78 7.19 10.67
N PHE A 152 5.88 7.89 10.90
CA PHE A 152 6.91 8.08 9.89
C PHE A 152 7.57 6.74 9.50
N ALA A 153 7.93 5.91 10.46
CA ALA A 153 8.46 4.56 10.22
C ALA A 153 7.44 3.69 9.48
N PHE A 154 6.17 3.75 9.87
CA PHE A 154 5.07 3.08 9.14
C PHE A 154 5.04 3.50 7.67
N GLY A 155 5.11 4.80 7.38
CA GLY A 155 5.15 5.34 6.02
C GLY A 155 6.34 4.85 5.20
N MET A 156 7.53 4.76 5.82
CA MET A 156 8.76 4.25 5.19
C MET A 156 8.61 2.79 4.72
N PHE A 157 8.03 1.92 5.55
CA PHE A 157 7.80 0.53 5.16
C PHE A 157 6.59 0.36 4.26
N TRP A 158 5.58 1.23 4.40
CA TRP A 158 4.43 1.26 3.49
C TRP A 158 4.85 1.58 2.05
N VAL A 159 5.66 2.63 1.84
CA VAL A 159 6.15 2.95 0.49
C VAL A 159 6.96 1.81 -0.11
N SER A 160 7.72 1.07 0.70
CA SER A 160 8.48 -0.09 0.23
C SER A 160 7.57 -1.23 -0.29
N ILE A 161 6.35 -1.36 0.22
CA ILE A 161 5.36 -2.31 -0.29
C ILE A 161 4.81 -1.79 -1.64
N VAL A 162 4.29 -0.55 -1.65
CA VAL A 162 3.55 -0.01 -2.79
C VAL A 162 4.44 0.15 -4.03
N THR A 163 5.64 0.74 -3.88
CA THR A 163 6.56 0.96 -5.01
C THR A 163 7.06 -0.34 -5.65
N ASN A 164 7.06 -1.45 -4.92
CA ASN A 164 7.56 -2.72 -5.41
C ASN A 164 6.46 -3.70 -5.86
N SER A 165 5.23 -3.53 -5.38
CA SER A 165 4.11 -4.43 -5.70
C SER A 165 3.62 -4.29 -7.14
N PHE A 166 3.46 -3.07 -7.65
CA PHE A 166 2.97 -2.83 -8.99
C PHE A 166 3.94 -3.37 -10.08
N PRO A 167 5.26 -3.04 -10.03
CA PRO A 167 6.21 -3.62 -10.97
C PRO A 167 6.32 -5.15 -10.86
N MET A 168 6.14 -5.72 -9.66
CA MET A 168 6.17 -7.16 -9.48
C MET A 168 4.99 -7.85 -10.17
N LEU A 169 3.80 -7.26 -10.09
CA LEU A 169 2.62 -7.76 -10.80
C LEU A 169 2.78 -7.62 -12.32
N TRP A 170 3.30 -6.49 -12.79
CA TRP A 170 3.52 -6.22 -14.22
C TRP A 170 4.51 -7.16 -14.88
N GLN A 171 5.52 -7.64 -14.16
CA GLN A 171 6.47 -8.62 -14.70
C GLN A 171 5.85 -9.99 -15.01
N MET A 172 4.65 -10.24 -14.50
CA MET A 172 3.88 -11.46 -14.81
C MET A 172 2.94 -11.26 -16.01
N ALA A 173 2.75 -10.02 -16.46
CA ALA A 173 1.90 -9.68 -17.59
C ALA A 173 2.67 -9.78 -18.91
N SER A 174 1.99 -10.23 -19.97
CA SER A 174 2.44 -10.04 -21.35
C SER A 174 1.97 -8.67 -21.87
N TRP A 175 2.52 -8.23 -23.02
CA TRP A 175 2.11 -6.97 -23.66
C TRP A 175 0.59 -6.84 -23.84
N GLY A 176 -0.08 -7.93 -24.24
CA GLY A 176 -1.54 -7.93 -24.45
C GLY A 176 -2.37 -8.05 -23.17
N THR A 177 -1.76 -8.29 -22.01
CA THR A 177 -2.47 -8.46 -20.73
C THR A 177 -2.15 -7.38 -19.70
N MET A 178 -1.25 -6.44 -20.00
CA MET A 178 -0.85 -5.36 -19.07
C MET A 178 -2.04 -4.52 -18.59
N GLY A 179 -2.98 -4.19 -19.49
CA GLY A 179 -4.20 -3.46 -19.15
C GLY A 179 -5.07 -4.22 -18.13
N ILE A 180 -5.22 -5.53 -18.32
CA ILE A 180 -5.99 -6.41 -17.43
C ILE A 180 -5.34 -6.43 -16.03
N TYR A 181 -4.01 -6.64 -15.95
CA TYR A 181 -3.29 -6.68 -14.67
C TYR A 181 -3.33 -5.34 -13.93
N THR A 182 -3.24 -4.23 -14.69
CA THR A 182 -3.43 -2.88 -14.13
C THR A 182 -4.84 -2.68 -13.58
N GLY A 183 -5.86 -3.07 -14.35
CA GLY A 183 -7.24 -3.02 -13.91
C GLY A 183 -7.50 -3.82 -12.64
N LEU A 184 -6.98 -5.04 -12.56
CA LEU A 184 -7.09 -5.90 -11.38
C LEU A 184 -6.35 -5.33 -10.15
N TYR A 185 -5.17 -4.72 -10.36
CA TYR A 185 -4.45 -4.01 -9.29
C TYR A 185 -5.32 -2.92 -8.67
N TYR A 186 -5.90 -2.04 -9.52
CA TYR A 186 -6.76 -0.96 -9.04
C TYR A 186 -8.09 -1.48 -8.49
N THR A 187 -8.68 -2.52 -9.06
CA THR A 187 -9.90 -3.13 -8.51
C THR A 187 -9.66 -3.66 -7.09
N ALA A 188 -8.55 -4.36 -6.86
CA ALA A 188 -8.21 -4.87 -5.54
C ALA A 188 -7.91 -3.74 -4.54
N SER A 189 -7.09 -2.74 -4.93
CA SER A 189 -6.73 -1.63 -4.04
C SER A 189 -7.91 -0.70 -3.73
N GLN A 190 -8.73 -0.36 -4.72
CA GLN A 190 -9.91 0.50 -4.51
C GLN A 190 -11.05 -0.26 -3.82
N GLY A 191 -11.25 -1.55 -4.13
CA GLY A 191 -12.17 -2.40 -3.39
C GLY A 191 -11.83 -2.45 -1.90
N ALA A 192 -10.55 -2.59 -1.57
CA ALA A 192 -10.08 -2.50 -0.19
C ALA A 192 -10.33 -1.11 0.42
N ALA A 193 -10.08 -0.03 -0.32
CA ALA A 193 -10.31 1.34 0.14
C ALA A 193 -11.79 1.65 0.44
N ILE A 194 -12.72 1.04 -0.30
CA ILE A 194 -14.17 1.16 -0.05
C ILE A 194 -14.59 0.37 1.19
N LEU A 195 -14.07 -0.85 1.36
CA LEU A 195 -14.49 -1.73 2.47
C LEU A 195 -13.81 -1.38 3.79
N ALA A 196 -12.56 -0.91 3.76
CA ALA A 196 -11.77 -0.68 4.96
C ALA A 196 -12.42 0.28 5.96
N PRO A 197 -12.93 1.47 5.58
CA PRO A 197 -13.55 2.38 6.54
C PRO A 197 -14.78 1.79 7.22
N VAL A 198 -15.57 1.00 6.49
CA VAL A 198 -16.79 0.33 7.03
C VAL A 198 -16.40 -0.69 8.10
N LEU A 199 -15.44 -1.58 7.78
CA LEU A 199 -14.96 -2.59 8.72
C LEU A 199 -14.27 -1.95 9.93
N THR A 200 -13.47 -0.92 9.69
CA THR A 200 -12.75 -0.22 10.75
C THR A 200 -13.69 0.57 11.64
N GLY A 201 -14.74 1.19 11.07
CA GLY A 201 -15.79 1.86 11.85
C GLY A 201 -16.45 0.90 12.84
N ALA A 202 -16.86 -0.29 12.38
CA ALA A 202 -17.42 -1.32 13.24
C ALA A 202 -16.44 -1.77 14.35
N ILE A 203 -15.14 -1.85 14.05
CA ILE A 203 -14.11 -2.16 15.06
C ILE A 203 -13.96 -1.03 16.08
N ILE A 204 -14.02 0.23 15.63
CA ILE A 204 -13.97 1.39 16.53
C ILE A 204 -15.16 1.37 17.49
N ASP A 205 -16.35 1.05 17.01
CA ASP A 205 -17.55 0.96 17.84
C ASP A 205 -17.45 -0.16 18.89
N LEU A 206 -16.76 -1.27 18.57
CA LEU A 206 -16.62 -2.41 19.48
C LEU A 206 -15.50 -2.26 20.50
N VAL A 207 -14.34 -1.77 20.09
CA VAL A 207 -13.09 -1.79 20.89
C VAL A 207 -12.39 -0.43 20.99
N GLY A 208 -12.99 0.61 20.43
CA GLY A 208 -12.43 1.97 20.41
C GLY A 208 -11.36 2.18 19.34
N TYR A 209 -10.88 3.42 19.23
CA TYR A 209 -9.93 3.84 18.18
C TYR A 209 -8.63 3.05 18.14
N ARG A 210 -8.16 2.47 19.24
CA ARG A 210 -6.96 1.62 19.25
C ARG A 210 -7.13 0.38 18.38
N GLY A 211 -8.37 -0.11 18.21
CA GLY A 211 -8.71 -1.27 17.39
C GLY A 211 -8.26 -1.15 15.93
N ILE A 212 -8.13 0.07 15.38
CA ILE A 212 -7.67 0.31 14.02
C ILE A 212 -6.27 -0.28 13.78
N PHE A 213 -5.40 -0.23 14.78
CA PHE A 213 -4.05 -0.75 14.68
C PHE A 213 -4.00 -2.28 14.71
N LEU A 214 -4.84 -2.93 15.52
CA LEU A 214 -4.96 -4.40 15.51
C LEU A 214 -5.56 -4.90 14.20
N PHE A 215 -6.55 -4.21 13.66
CA PHE A 215 -7.11 -4.53 12.35
C PHE A 215 -6.04 -4.46 11.26
N CYS A 216 -5.28 -3.37 11.22
CA CYS A 216 -4.16 -3.21 10.30
C CYS A 216 -3.14 -4.33 10.47
N SER A 217 -2.73 -4.63 11.72
CA SER A 217 -1.79 -5.69 12.04
C SER A 217 -2.26 -7.05 11.52
N ALA A 218 -3.53 -7.39 11.73
CA ALA A 218 -4.12 -8.64 11.24
C ALA A 218 -4.11 -8.71 9.71
N CYS A 219 -4.50 -7.63 9.02
CA CYS A 219 -4.48 -7.54 7.57
C CYS A 219 -3.04 -7.68 7.01
N MET A 220 -2.07 -6.99 7.61
CA MET A 220 -0.66 -7.04 7.18
C MET A 220 -0.06 -8.43 7.41
N LEU A 221 -0.38 -9.07 8.54
CA LEU A 221 0.06 -10.43 8.84
C LEU A 221 -0.54 -11.45 7.88
N ALA A 222 -1.83 -11.34 7.58
CA ALA A 222 -2.48 -12.16 6.56
C ALA A 222 -1.82 -11.98 5.18
N ALA A 223 -1.56 -10.73 4.79
CA ALA A 223 -0.85 -10.40 3.54
C ALA A 223 0.56 -11.02 3.51
N PHE A 224 1.29 -11.00 4.62
CA PHE A 224 2.62 -11.62 4.74
C PHE A 224 2.59 -13.13 4.43
N PHE A 225 1.61 -13.86 4.97
CA PHE A 225 1.48 -15.29 4.70
C PHE A 225 1.08 -15.57 3.26
N VAL A 226 0.12 -14.82 2.72
CA VAL A 226 -0.32 -14.98 1.32
C VAL A 226 0.82 -14.64 0.36
N MET A 227 1.55 -13.53 0.61
CA MET A 227 2.72 -13.14 -0.18
C MET A 227 3.84 -14.21 -0.15
N GLY A 228 3.90 -15.00 0.89
CA GLY A 228 4.81 -16.15 0.99
C GLY A 228 4.61 -17.18 -0.13
N LYS A 229 3.38 -17.34 -0.64
CA LYS A 229 3.02 -18.30 -1.70
C LYS A 229 3.38 -17.83 -3.11
N VAL A 230 3.74 -16.57 -3.30
CA VAL A 230 4.17 -16.01 -4.59
C VAL A 230 5.51 -16.61 -4.99
N LYS A 231 5.64 -17.10 -6.23
CA LYS A 231 6.85 -17.76 -6.75
C LYS A 231 7.55 -16.95 -7.85
N SER A 232 6.80 -16.18 -8.63
CA SER A 232 7.27 -15.41 -9.80
C SER A 232 7.14 -13.89 -9.58
N GLY A 233 7.55 -13.07 -10.55
CA GLY A 233 7.49 -11.59 -10.51
C GLY A 233 8.74 -10.91 -9.97
N GLU A 234 9.81 -11.64 -9.73
CA GLU A 234 11.14 -11.06 -9.46
C GLU A 234 11.81 -10.69 -10.78
N PRO A 235 12.59 -9.58 -10.83
CA PRO A 235 13.35 -9.23 -12.00
C PRO A 235 14.34 -10.36 -12.35
N THR A 236 14.38 -10.74 -13.62
CA THR A 236 15.42 -11.67 -14.12
C THR A 236 16.77 -11.00 -13.87
N LYS A 237 17.63 -11.63 -13.06
CA LYS A 237 19.01 -11.18 -12.94
C LYS A 237 19.60 -11.26 -14.34
N LYS A 238 19.93 -10.12 -14.96
CA LYS A 238 20.87 -10.14 -16.09
C LYS A 238 22.16 -10.71 -15.52
N THR A 239 22.55 -11.88 -16.00
CA THR A 239 23.92 -12.35 -15.88
C THR A 239 24.76 -11.29 -16.57
N GLU A 240 25.57 -10.55 -15.82
CA GLU A 240 26.60 -9.70 -16.40
C GLU A 240 27.60 -10.66 -17.03
N GLU A 241 27.49 -10.83 -18.36
CA GLU A 241 28.55 -11.34 -19.22
C GLU A 241 29.46 -10.18 -19.62
#